data_ad2a4626dea0be7af011041dfbf9e820
#
_entry.id   ad2a4626dea0be7af011041dfbf9e820
#
_cell.length_a   1.000
_cell.length_b   1.000
_cell.length_c   1.000
_cell.angle_alpha   90.00
_cell.angle_beta   90.00
_cell.angle_gamma   90.00
#
_symmetry.space_group_name_H-M   'P 1'
#
loop_
_entity.id
_entity.type
_entity.pdbx_description
1 polymer ?
#
loop_
_entity_poly.entity_id
_entity_poly.type
_entity_poly.pdbx_seq_one_letter_code
_entity_poly.pdbx_strand_id
1 'polypeptide(L)'
;AQRLGLAAGDKLVSIAGEPIIDQIDYQALTAQERFDMMVEDAGGQTRTVHVRKEDWEPLGLTLDQTIVSKPRPCRNHCVFCFIDQMPPGMRKTLYVKDDDWRLSLMMGNYITMTNIDDHELDRIIRRKVSPLFVSVQCTDPDMRVKLLRNPNAAKIMDNLRLLKSNGIRFHAQMVLCPGWNDGEILKKSLEDLETLRPAVQSI
;
A
#
# COMPACT_ATOMS: atom_id res chain seq x y z
N ALA A 1 -6.13 26.86 -4.80
CA ALA A 1 -7.26 26.46 -5.66
C ALA A 1 -7.87 27.67 -6.38
N GLN A 2 -8.47 28.62 -5.69
CA GLN A 2 -9.17 29.77 -6.33
C GLN A 2 -8.27 30.60 -7.27
N ARG A 3 -7.00 30.85 -6.91
CA ARG A 3 -6.02 31.56 -7.78
C ARG A 3 -5.74 30.83 -9.08
N LEU A 4 -5.97 29.52 -9.13
CA LEU A 4 -5.83 28.67 -10.31
C LEU A 4 -7.12 28.52 -11.11
N GLY A 5 -8.18 29.25 -10.71
CA GLY A 5 -9.49 29.16 -11.34
C GLY A 5 -10.20 27.82 -11.13
N LEU A 6 -9.85 27.07 -10.08
CA LEU A 6 -10.48 25.80 -9.75
C LEU A 6 -11.74 26.05 -8.90
N ALA A 7 -12.82 25.36 -9.23
CA ALA A 7 -14.10 25.42 -8.57
C ALA A 7 -14.49 24.09 -7.93
N ALA A 8 -15.42 24.15 -6.98
CA ALA A 8 -16.02 22.93 -6.45
C ALA A 8 -16.85 22.24 -7.55
N GLY A 9 -16.66 20.95 -7.70
CA GLY A 9 -17.26 20.15 -8.78
C GLY A 9 -16.36 19.92 -9.98
N ASP A 10 -15.22 20.62 -10.08
CA ASP A 10 -14.19 20.31 -11.08
C ASP A 10 -13.61 18.91 -10.81
N LYS A 11 -13.39 18.13 -11.87
CA LYS A 11 -12.80 16.80 -11.79
C LYS A 11 -11.34 16.87 -12.19
N LEU A 12 -10.46 16.43 -11.29
CA LEU A 12 -9.03 16.28 -11.56
C LEU A 12 -8.81 15.01 -12.40
N VAL A 13 -8.34 15.18 -13.64
CA VAL A 13 -8.15 14.09 -14.61
C VAL A 13 -6.73 13.52 -14.53
N SER A 14 -5.71 14.41 -14.60
CA SER A 14 -4.31 14.01 -14.53
C SER A 14 -3.44 15.09 -13.93
N ILE A 15 -2.26 14.72 -13.44
CA ILE A 15 -1.19 15.61 -13.00
C ILE A 15 0.10 15.17 -13.70
N ALA A 16 0.83 16.12 -14.27
CA ALA A 16 2.06 15.87 -15.03
C ALA A 16 1.89 14.76 -16.11
N GLY A 17 0.70 14.70 -16.74
CA GLY A 17 0.36 13.69 -17.73
C GLY A 17 -0.03 12.31 -17.16
N GLU A 18 0.06 12.10 -15.85
CA GLU A 18 -0.30 10.83 -15.21
C GLU A 18 -1.72 10.88 -14.62
N PRO A 19 -2.53 9.82 -14.80
CA PRO A 19 -3.87 9.75 -14.24
C PRO A 19 -3.84 9.68 -12.71
N ILE A 20 -4.86 10.23 -12.06
CA ILE A 20 -5.03 10.19 -10.61
C ILE A 20 -6.01 9.08 -10.27
N ILE A 21 -5.55 8.07 -9.55
CA ILE A 21 -6.38 6.94 -9.10
C ILE A 21 -6.91 7.19 -7.69
N ASP A 22 -6.06 7.78 -6.83
CA ASP A 22 -6.39 8.08 -5.43
C ASP A 22 -5.49 9.20 -4.88
N GLN A 23 -5.64 9.47 -3.59
CA GLN A 23 -4.90 10.53 -2.93
C GLN A 23 -3.37 10.26 -2.88
N ILE A 24 -2.91 9.03 -2.98
CA ILE A 24 -1.47 8.73 -3.01
C ILE A 24 -0.86 9.29 -4.29
N ASP A 25 -1.52 9.10 -5.45
CA ASP A 25 -1.08 9.72 -6.70
C ASP A 25 -1.12 11.24 -6.60
N TYR A 26 -2.21 11.78 -6.04
CA TYR A 26 -2.33 13.21 -5.85
C TYR A 26 -1.17 13.78 -5.01
N GLN A 27 -0.88 13.18 -3.86
CA GLN A 27 0.21 13.64 -3.00
C GLN A 27 1.58 13.51 -3.67
N ALA A 28 1.85 12.36 -4.30
CA ALA A 28 3.13 12.10 -4.94
C ALA A 28 3.38 13.06 -6.12
N LEU A 29 2.37 13.29 -6.95
CA LEU A 29 2.51 14.12 -8.15
C LEU A 29 2.46 15.62 -7.85
N THR A 30 1.81 16.02 -6.76
CA THR A 30 1.79 17.43 -6.32
C THR A 30 2.98 17.81 -5.42
N ALA A 31 3.87 16.89 -5.09
CA ALA A 31 5.09 17.19 -4.34
C ALA A 31 6.08 18.07 -5.11
N GLN A 32 5.91 18.23 -6.42
CA GLN A 32 6.76 19.05 -7.28
C GLN A 32 6.37 20.54 -7.19
N GLU A 33 7.34 21.41 -7.46
CA GLU A 33 7.11 22.87 -7.48
C GLU A 33 6.37 23.34 -8.74
N ARG A 34 6.50 22.60 -9.85
CA ARG A 34 5.91 22.94 -11.15
C ARG A 34 5.38 21.71 -11.83
N PHE A 35 4.12 21.78 -12.22
CA PHE A 35 3.46 20.70 -12.97
C PHE A 35 2.18 21.21 -13.63
N ASP A 36 1.71 20.47 -14.62
CA ASP A 36 0.45 20.71 -15.29
C ASP A 36 -0.63 19.79 -14.73
N MET A 37 -1.80 20.34 -14.48
CA MET A 37 -3.00 19.58 -14.14
C MET A 37 -4.00 19.65 -15.28
N MET A 38 -4.56 18.53 -15.68
CA MET A 38 -5.73 18.47 -16.55
C MET A 38 -6.99 18.37 -15.68
N VAL A 39 -7.87 19.30 -15.87
CA VAL A 39 -9.10 19.43 -15.10
C VAL A 39 -10.29 19.46 -16.05
N GLU A 40 -11.35 18.75 -15.72
CA GLU A 40 -12.64 18.75 -16.40
C GLU A 40 -13.63 19.53 -15.54
N ASP A 41 -14.27 20.56 -16.09
CA ASP A 41 -15.27 21.35 -15.39
C ASP A 41 -16.63 20.64 -15.33
N ALA A 42 -17.59 21.24 -14.62
CA ALA A 42 -18.95 20.71 -14.50
C ALA A 42 -19.70 20.60 -15.84
N GLY A 43 -19.23 21.31 -16.87
CA GLY A 43 -19.76 21.25 -18.24
C GLY A 43 -19.09 20.17 -19.11
N GLY A 44 -18.12 19.43 -18.59
CA GLY A 44 -17.36 18.41 -19.31
C GLY A 44 -16.24 18.97 -20.19
N GLN A 45 -15.90 20.27 -20.08
CA GLN A 45 -14.79 20.86 -20.81
C GLN A 45 -13.48 20.62 -20.06
N THR A 46 -12.48 20.11 -20.77
CA THR A 46 -11.15 19.91 -20.21
C THR A 46 -10.25 21.12 -20.46
N ARG A 47 -9.47 21.46 -19.45
CA ARG A 47 -8.46 22.52 -19.54
C ARG A 47 -7.19 22.13 -18.80
N THR A 48 -6.08 22.68 -19.25
CA THR A 48 -4.80 22.53 -18.54
C THR A 48 -4.60 23.71 -17.61
N VAL A 49 -4.24 23.41 -16.37
CA VAL A 49 -3.91 24.39 -15.34
C VAL A 49 -2.43 24.26 -15.01
N HIS A 50 -1.66 25.30 -15.30
CA HIS A 50 -0.26 25.36 -14.96
C HIS A 50 -0.06 25.73 -13.50
N VAL A 51 0.53 24.86 -12.71
CA VAL A 51 0.79 25.06 -11.30
C VAL A 51 2.25 25.44 -11.06
N ARG A 52 2.42 26.48 -10.26
CA ARG A 52 3.71 26.86 -9.67
C ARG A 52 3.49 27.13 -8.19
N LYS A 53 4.21 26.43 -7.33
CA LYS A 53 4.12 26.54 -5.87
C LYS A 53 5.52 26.32 -5.26
N GLU A 54 5.64 26.63 -4.00
CA GLU A 54 6.81 26.21 -3.22
C GLU A 54 6.75 24.71 -2.90
N ASP A 55 7.90 24.12 -2.61
CA ASP A 55 7.98 22.71 -2.21
C ASP A 55 7.07 22.49 -1.00
N TRP A 56 6.30 21.41 -1.04
CA TRP A 56 5.32 21.02 0.00
C TRP A 56 4.19 22.02 0.28
N GLU A 57 4.09 23.12 -0.45
CA GLU A 57 2.93 24.02 -0.35
C GLU A 57 1.65 23.29 -0.80
N PRO A 58 0.60 23.21 0.06
CA PRO A 58 -0.64 22.54 -0.30
C PRO A 58 -1.42 23.36 -1.34
N LEU A 59 -1.98 22.69 -2.33
CA LEU A 59 -2.85 23.33 -3.35
C LEU A 59 -4.18 23.82 -2.79
N GLY A 60 -4.54 23.40 -1.57
CA GLY A 60 -5.82 23.73 -0.95
C GLY A 60 -7.01 23.09 -1.68
N LEU A 61 -6.80 21.89 -2.27
CA LEU A 61 -7.86 21.09 -2.87
C LEU A 61 -8.35 20.07 -1.85
N THR A 62 -9.66 19.97 -1.69
CA THR A 62 -10.31 18.87 -0.99
C THR A 62 -10.89 17.94 -2.04
N LEU A 63 -10.43 16.70 -2.07
CA LEU A 63 -10.93 15.67 -2.96
C LEU A 63 -12.17 15.01 -2.32
N ASP A 64 -13.22 14.80 -3.11
CA ASP A 64 -14.46 14.15 -2.66
C ASP A 64 -14.25 12.67 -2.34
N GLN A 65 -13.28 12.02 -3.02
CA GLN A 65 -12.95 10.63 -2.76
C GLN A 65 -11.85 10.53 -1.68
N THR A 66 -12.21 9.93 -0.57
CA THR A 66 -11.22 9.52 0.44
C THR A 66 -10.40 8.35 -0.09
N ILE A 67 -9.14 8.26 0.33
CA ILE A 67 -8.17 7.22 -0.06
C ILE A 67 -8.71 5.80 0.10
N VAL A 68 -9.63 5.61 1.01
CA VAL A 68 -10.04 4.29 1.52
C VAL A 68 -11.52 4.04 1.27
N SER A 69 -12.11 4.66 0.25
CA SER A 69 -13.55 4.46 -0.06
C SER A 69 -13.92 2.99 -0.26
N LYS A 70 -12.98 2.15 -0.72
CA LYS A 70 -13.14 0.69 -0.82
C LYS A 70 -11.81 0.02 -0.49
N PRO A 71 -11.55 -0.33 0.79
CA PRO A 71 -10.39 -1.12 1.16
C PRO A 71 -10.37 -2.45 0.41
N ARG A 72 -9.18 -2.91 0.03
CA ARG A 72 -9.03 -4.22 -0.60
C ARG A 72 -9.21 -5.31 0.44
N PRO A 73 -10.15 -6.23 0.24
CA PRO A 73 -10.37 -7.31 1.19
C PRO A 73 -9.20 -8.30 1.14
N CYS A 74 -8.81 -8.78 2.30
CA CYS A 74 -7.85 -9.87 2.42
C CYS A 74 -8.45 -11.17 1.87
N ARG A 75 -7.66 -11.88 1.04
CA ARG A 75 -8.04 -13.17 0.43
C ARG A 75 -7.40 -14.38 1.12
N ASN A 76 -6.69 -14.15 2.23
CA ASN A 76 -6.03 -15.22 2.98
C ASN A 76 -6.99 -15.85 3.99
N HIS A 77 -6.70 -17.09 4.36
CA HIS A 77 -7.36 -17.83 5.42
C HIS A 77 -6.34 -18.34 6.44
N CYS A 78 -5.55 -17.40 6.97
CA CYS A 78 -4.44 -17.70 7.86
C CYS A 78 -4.88 -18.52 9.07
N VAL A 79 -4.07 -19.49 9.47
CA VAL A 79 -4.36 -20.36 10.63
C VAL A 79 -4.46 -19.56 11.94
N PHE A 80 -3.86 -18.37 11.98
CA PHE A 80 -3.82 -17.46 13.13
C PHE A 80 -4.73 -16.22 12.95
N CYS A 81 -5.59 -16.17 11.93
CA CYS A 81 -6.37 -14.97 11.63
C CYS A 81 -7.39 -14.68 12.75
N PHE A 82 -7.16 -13.65 13.52
CA PHE A 82 -8.05 -13.26 14.60
C PHE A 82 -9.43 -12.79 14.10
N ILE A 83 -9.52 -12.26 12.88
CA ILE A 83 -10.82 -11.89 12.28
C ILE A 83 -11.65 -13.16 11.97
N ASP A 84 -11.02 -14.19 11.38
CA ASP A 84 -11.71 -15.45 11.05
C ASP A 84 -12.11 -16.24 12.33
N GLN A 85 -11.46 -15.95 13.47
CA GLN A 85 -11.75 -16.56 14.79
C GLN A 85 -12.73 -15.76 15.63
N MET A 86 -13.21 -14.61 15.15
CA MET A 86 -14.20 -13.80 15.88
C MET A 86 -15.52 -14.53 16.05
N PRO A 87 -16.16 -14.44 17.24
CA PRO A 87 -17.48 -15.00 17.44
C PRO A 87 -18.49 -14.45 16.43
N PRO A 88 -19.42 -15.27 15.92
CA PRO A 88 -20.45 -14.80 15.00
C PRO A 88 -21.45 -13.84 15.67
N GLY A 89 -22.07 -12.97 14.87
CA GLY A 89 -23.15 -12.09 15.34
C GLY A 89 -22.70 -10.79 16.00
N MET A 90 -21.41 -10.45 15.96
CA MET A 90 -20.91 -9.18 16.46
C MET A 90 -21.15 -8.05 15.43
N ARG A 91 -20.84 -6.79 15.80
CA ARG A 91 -20.97 -5.66 14.88
C ARG A 91 -20.13 -5.86 13.60
N LYS A 92 -20.68 -5.49 12.45
CA LYS A 92 -20.08 -5.74 11.12
C LYS A 92 -18.65 -5.17 10.96
N THR A 93 -18.36 -4.06 11.63
CA THR A 93 -17.03 -3.41 11.58
C THR A 93 -15.90 -4.28 12.14
N LEU A 94 -16.20 -5.24 13.01
CA LEU A 94 -15.21 -6.17 13.56
C LEU A 94 -14.77 -7.26 12.57
N TYR A 95 -15.52 -7.46 11.50
CA TYR A 95 -15.21 -8.46 10.47
C TYR A 95 -14.57 -7.86 9.22
N VAL A 96 -14.15 -6.59 9.28
CA VAL A 96 -13.39 -5.96 8.20
C VAL A 96 -12.00 -6.56 8.17
N LYS A 97 -11.67 -7.22 7.07
CA LYS A 97 -10.41 -7.93 6.85
C LYS A 97 -9.76 -7.36 5.60
N ASP A 98 -8.80 -6.48 5.80
CA ASP A 98 -8.09 -5.78 4.72
C ASP A 98 -6.71 -6.38 4.46
N ASP A 99 -6.22 -6.18 3.23
CA ASP A 99 -4.84 -6.45 2.80
C ASP A 99 -4.47 -5.41 1.73
N ASP A 100 -4.56 -4.13 2.13
CA ASP A 100 -4.46 -2.96 1.26
C ASP A 100 -3.18 -2.18 1.55
N TRP A 101 -2.25 -2.15 0.59
CA TRP A 101 -0.97 -1.46 0.75
C TRP A 101 -1.13 0.06 0.98
N ARG A 102 -2.24 0.66 0.55
CA ARG A 102 -2.53 2.07 0.79
C ARG A 102 -2.77 2.33 2.28
N LEU A 103 -3.44 1.40 2.95
CA LEU A 103 -3.61 1.45 4.41
C LEU A 103 -2.31 1.18 5.15
N SER A 104 -1.41 0.36 4.57
CA SER A 104 -0.06 0.19 5.13
C SER A 104 0.70 1.51 5.16
N LEU A 105 0.71 2.25 4.05
CA LEU A 105 1.39 3.56 3.99
C LEU A 105 0.79 4.57 4.97
N MET A 106 -0.53 4.63 5.08
CA MET A 106 -1.21 5.71 5.78
C MET A 106 -1.46 5.47 7.25
N MET A 107 -1.69 4.22 7.61
CA MET A 107 -2.12 3.81 8.95
C MET A 107 -1.18 2.83 9.62
N GLY A 108 -0.18 2.32 8.89
CA GLY A 108 0.73 1.30 9.40
C GLY A 108 0.12 -0.11 9.44
N ASN A 109 -0.97 -0.36 8.69
CA ASN A 109 -1.55 -1.69 8.61
C ASN A 109 -0.57 -2.67 7.98
N TYR A 110 -0.44 -3.86 8.57
CA TYR A 110 0.41 -4.90 8.01
C TYR A 110 -0.28 -5.62 6.87
N ILE A 111 0.38 -5.69 5.71
CA ILE A 111 -0.11 -6.36 4.51
C ILE A 111 0.64 -7.65 4.25
N THR A 112 -0.03 -8.63 3.65
CA THR A 112 0.60 -9.92 3.34
C THR A 112 1.31 -9.94 1.98
N MET A 113 1.06 -8.97 1.12
CA MET A 113 1.52 -8.91 -0.27
C MET A 113 1.03 -10.08 -1.15
N THR A 114 -0.01 -10.80 -0.73
CA THR A 114 -0.53 -11.94 -1.50
C THR A 114 -1.56 -11.55 -2.57
N ASN A 115 -2.14 -10.35 -2.45
CA ASN A 115 -3.14 -9.82 -3.37
C ASN A 115 -2.65 -8.58 -4.16
N ILE A 116 -1.36 -8.30 -4.13
CA ILE A 116 -0.72 -7.27 -4.94
C ILE A 116 -0.37 -7.87 -6.29
N ASP A 117 -0.87 -7.27 -7.36
CA ASP A 117 -0.48 -7.61 -8.72
C ASP A 117 0.72 -6.79 -9.21
N ASP A 118 1.22 -7.10 -10.41
CA ASP A 118 2.41 -6.45 -10.97
C ASP A 118 2.19 -4.95 -11.21
N HIS A 119 0.98 -4.54 -11.61
CA HIS A 119 0.63 -3.13 -11.80
C HIS A 119 0.68 -2.35 -10.48
N GLU A 120 0.20 -2.95 -9.41
CA GLU A 120 0.23 -2.35 -8.08
C GLU A 120 1.64 -2.27 -7.52
N LEU A 121 2.43 -3.33 -7.71
CA LEU A 121 3.81 -3.36 -7.28
C LEU A 121 4.63 -2.30 -8.02
N ASP A 122 4.43 -2.15 -9.33
CA ASP A 122 5.02 -1.07 -10.12
C ASP A 122 4.59 0.31 -9.61
N ARG A 123 3.33 0.49 -9.24
CA ARG A 123 2.83 1.73 -8.67
C ARG A 123 3.48 2.06 -7.31
N ILE A 124 3.60 1.07 -6.42
CA ILE A 124 4.34 1.21 -5.14
C ILE A 124 5.76 1.72 -5.40
N ILE A 125 6.44 1.12 -6.37
CA ILE A 125 7.82 1.47 -6.73
C ILE A 125 7.91 2.87 -7.32
N ARG A 126 7.08 3.19 -8.31
CA ARG A 126 7.09 4.51 -8.97
C ARG A 126 6.74 5.65 -8.01
N ARG A 127 5.80 5.44 -7.11
CA ARG A 127 5.38 6.43 -6.11
C ARG A 127 6.28 6.46 -4.88
N LYS A 128 7.31 5.60 -4.83
CA LYS A 128 8.23 5.51 -3.68
C LYS A 128 7.50 5.32 -2.35
N VAL A 129 6.48 4.45 -2.35
CA VAL A 129 5.66 4.16 -1.17
C VAL A 129 6.52 3.48 -0.09
N SER A 130 6.93 4.24 0.91
CA SER A 130 7.90 3.81 1.93
C SER A 130 7.73 4.60 3.23
N PRO A 131 7.79 3.95 4.41
CA PRO A 131 7.91 2.50 4.58
C PRO A 131 6.59 1.75 4.39
N LEU A 132 6.67 0.47 4.07
CA LEU A 132 5.54 -0.47 4.11
C LEU A 132 5.60 -1.32 5.39
N PHE A 133 4.46 -1.77 5.87
CA PHE A 133 4.34 -2.73 6.98
C PHE A 133 3.92 -4.08 6.40
N VAL A 134 4.79 -5.09 6.51
CA VAL A 134 4.62 -6.35 5.82
C VAL A 134 4.51 -7.53 6.79
N SER A 135 3.39 -8.26 6.72
CA SER A 135 3.16 -9.53 7.41
C SER A 135 3.93 -10.66 6.70
N VAL A 136 5.17 -10.86 7.10
CA VAL A 136 6.05 -11.87 6.50
C VAL A 136 5.71 -13.28 6.97
N GLN A 137 5.55 -13.47 8.26
CA GLN A 137 5.24 -14.71 8.98
C GLN A 137 6.38 -15.76 8.95
N CYS A 138 6.93 -16.08 7.79
CA CYS A 138 8.16 -16.78 7.53
C CYS A 138 8.61 -16.56 6.09
N THR A 139 9.88 -16.87 5.80
CA THR A 139 10.45 -16.76 4.45
C THR A 139 10.41 -18.07 3.68
N ASP A 140 10.19 -19.18 4.37
CA ASP A 140 10.00 -20.48 3.72
C ASP A 140 8.70 -20.47 2.91
N PRO A 141 8.75 -20.68 1.58
CA PRO A 141 7.59 -20.51 0.70
C PRO A 141 6.48 -21.52 0.98
N ASP A 142 6.84 -22.78 1.26
CA ASP A 142 5.86 -23.86 1.47
C ASP A 142 5.16 -23.69 2.81
N MET A 143 5.91 -23.35 3.86
CA MET A 143 5.34 -23.08 5.17
C MET A 143 4.46 -21.84 5.14
N ARG A 144 4.88 -20.78 4.42
CA ARG A 144 4.08 -19.56 4.31
C ARG A 144 2.75 -19.81 3.58
N VAL A 145 2.77 -20.61 2.51
CA VAL A 145 1.54 -21.06 1.82
C VAL A 145 0.60 -21.80 2.78
N LYS A 146 1.13 -22.70 3.61
CA LYS A 146 0.34 -23.42 4.61
C LYS A 146 -0.23 -22.50 5.69
N LEU A 147 0.57 -21.56 6.20
CA LEU A 147 0.15 -20.58 7.22
C LEU A 147 -0.95 -19.65 6.72
N LEU A 148 -0.81 -19.11 5.52
CA LEU A 148 -1.73 -18.14 4.95
C LEU A 148 -2.88 -18.79 4.16
N ARG A 149 -2.76 -20.08 3.85
CA ARG A 149 -3.69 -20.83 2.97
C ARG A 149 -3.92 -20.12 1.64
N ASN A 150 -2.83 -19.62 1.06
CA ASN A 150 -2.85 -18.87 -0.19
C ASN A 150 -1.57 -19.17 -1.00
N PRO A 151 -1.67 -19.69 -2.25
CA PRO A 151 -0.50 -20.02 -3.06
C PRO A 151 0.39 -18.82 -3.39
N ASN A 152 -0.18 -17.60 -3.48
CA ASN A 152 0.61 -16.40 -3.72
C ASN A 152 1.54 -16.04 -2.54
N ALA A 153 1.34 -16.65 -1.40
CA ALA A 153 2.18 -16.44 -0.23
C ALA A 153 3.64 -16.87 -0.45
N ALA A 154 3.90 -17.79 -1.39
CA ALA A 154 5.25 -18.25 -1.73
C ALA A 154 6.17 -17.13 -2.24
N LYS A 155 5.62 -16.08 -2.84
CA LYS A 155 6.38 -15.00 -3.53
C LYS A 155 6.99 -13.94 -2.60
N ILE A 156 6.89 -14.11 -1.30
CA ILE A 156 7.25 -13.03 -0.35
C ILE A 156 8.69 -12.55 -0.53
N MET A 157 9.66 -13.46 -0.59
CA MET A 157 11.07 -13.08 -0.68
C MET A 157 11.41 -12.37 -1.99
N ASP A 158 10.77 -12.75 -3.10
CA ASP A 158 10.96 -12.07 -4.39
C ASP A 158 10.40 -10.65 -4.32
N ASN A 159 9.21 -10.48 -3.74
CA ASN A 159 8.60 -9.17 -3.53
C ASN A 159 9.48 -8.27 -2.63
N LEU A 160 9.99 -8.80 -1.51
CA LEU A 160 10.85 -8.03 -0.59
C LEU A 160 12.19 -7.65 -1.23
N ARG A 161 12.80 -8.53 -2.03
CA ARG A 161 14.00 -8.22 -2.80
C ARG A 161 13.74 -7.13 -3.83
N LEU A 162 12.59 -7.18 -4.51
CA LEU A 162 12.19 -6.15 -5.46
C LEU A 162 11.96 -4.80 -4.76
N LEU A 163 11.32 -4.77 -3.60
CA LEU A 163 11.20 -3.55 -2.79
C LEU A 163 12.58 -2.98 -2.43
N LYS A 164 13.49 -3.84 -1.92
CA LYS A 164 14.86 -3.44 -1.57
C LYS A 164 15.60 -2.85 -2.77
N SER A 165 15.59 -3.52 -3.93
CA SER A 165 16.31 -3.07 -5.13
C SER A 165 15.82 -1.71 -5.65
N ASN A 166 14.57 -1.34 -5.31
CA ASN A 166 13.96 -0.06 -5.66
C ASN A 166 13.99 0.98 -4.53
N GLY A 167 14.72 0.70 -3.44
CA GLY A 167 14.90 1.63 -2.32
C GLY A 167 13.68 1.79 -1.41
N ILE A 168 12.70 0.88 -1.49
CA ILE A 168 11.54 0.87 -0.60
C ILE A 168 11.92 0.20 0.72
N ARG A 169 11.66 0.90 1.83
CA ARG A 169 11.86 0.38 3.19
C ARG A 169 10.60 -0.29 3.69
N PHE A 170 10.75 -1.22 4.62
CA PHE A 170 9.61 -1.89 5.23
C PHE A 170 9.90 -2.37 6.66
N HIS A 171 8.82 -2.54 7.42
CA HIS A 171 8.79 -3.20 8.72
C HIS A 171 8.21 -4.59 8.52
N ALA A 172 8.88 -5.62 9.04
CA ALA A 172 8.43 -7.00 8.95
C ALA A 172 7.70 -7.41 10.24
N GLN A 173 6.61 -8.14 10.11
CA GLN A 173 5.88 -8.74 11.23
C GLN A 173 5.85 -10.25 11.07
N MET A 174 6.06 -10.95 12.18
CA MET A 174 5.97 -12.40 12.27
C MET A 174 5.09 -12.79 13.45
N VAL A 175 3.96 -13.42 13.19
CA VAL A 175 3.14 -14.07 14.23
C VAL A 175 3.69 -15.48 14.42
N LEU A 176 4.25 -15.75 15.58
CA LEU A 176 4.82 -17.07 15.88
C LEU A 176 3.72 -18.06 16.23
N CYS A 177 3.64 -19.11 15.45
CA CYS A 177 2.72 -20.24 15.65
C CYS A 177 3.54 -21.47 16.04
N PRO A 178 3.53 -21.90 17.31
CA PRO A 178 4.31 -23.03 17.78
C PRO A 178 4.09 -24.29 16.93
N GLY A 179 5.18 -24.96 16.54
CA GLY A 179 5.15 -26.12 15.67
C GLY A 179 4.93 -25.83 14.17
N TRP A 180 4.85 -24.54 13.77
CA TRP A 180 4.69 -24.11 12.38
C TRP A 180 5.92 -23.32 11.91
N ASN A 181 6.05 -22.08 12.36
CA ASN A 181 7.09 -21.17 11.91
C ASN A 181 8.11 -20.79 13.02
N ASP A 182 8.20 -21.59 14.05
CA ASP A 182 9.21 -21.50 15.10
C ASP A 182 10.49 -22.33 14.75
N GLY A 183 11.41 -22.47 15.70
CA GLY A 183 12.63 -23.28 15.56
C GLY A 183 13.47 -22.88 14.33
N GLU A 184 13.84 -23.85 13.52
CA GLU A 184 14.71 -23.64 12.34
C GLU A 184 14.07 -22.77 11.27
N ILE A 185 12.75 -22.77 11.13
CA ILE A 185 12.02 -21.90 10.19
C ILE A 185 12.11 -20.43 10.63
N LEU A 186 11.97 -20.17 11.93
CA LEU A 186 12.17 -18.83 12.47
C LEU A 186 13.60 -18.35 12.25
N LYS A 187 14.58 -19.19 12.62
CA LYS A 187 16.00 -18.87 12.45
C LYS A 187 16.32 -18.51 11.00
N LYS A 188 15.94 -19.39 10.06
CA LYS A 188 16.12 -19.13 8.64
C LYS A 188 15.44 -17.83 8.20
N SER A 189 14.24 -17.56 8.68
CA SER A 189 13.49 -16.33 8.32
C SER A 189 14.20 -15.08 8.80
N LEU A 190 14.80 -15.09 9.99
CA LEU A 190 15.57 -13.97 10.51
C LEU A 190 16.87 -13.77 9.70
N GLU A 191 17.56 -14.84 9.35
CA GLU A 191 18.76 -14.80 8.50
C GLU A 191 18.43 -14.24 7.10
N ASP A 192 17.35 -14.71 6.47
CA ASP A 192 16.90 -14.22 5.17
C ASP A 192 16.56 -12.72 5.22
N LEU A 193 15.82 -12.27 6.26
CA LEU A 193 15.45 -10.87 6.44
C LEU A 193 16.67 -9.98 6.71
N GLU A 194 17.67 -10.47 7.45
CA GLU A 194 18.91 -9.74 7.67
C GLU A 194 19.62 -9.40 6.35
N THR A 195 19.57 -10.30 5.36
CA THR A 195 20.13 -10.02 4.02
C THR A 195 19.47 -8.84 3.31
N LEU A 196 18.30 -8.44 3.76
CA LEU A 196 17.52 -7.36 3.16
C LEU A 196 17.82 -5.97 3.77
N ARG A 197 18.72 -5.86 4.74
CA ARG A 197 19.17 -4.55 5.24
C ARG A 197 19.80 -3.71 4.11
N PRO A 198 19.67 -2.39 4.14
CA PRO A 198 18.95 -1.58 5.12
C PRO A 198 17.45 -1.39 4.82
N ALA A 199 16.86 -2.12 3.86
CA ALA A 199 15.45 -2.00 3.50
C ALA A 199 14.52 -2.46 4.63
N VAL A 200 14.84 -3.59 5.30
CA VAL A 200 14.15 -4.00 6.51
C VAL A 200 14.58 -3.10 7.68
N GLN A 201 13.60 -2.41 8.29
CA GLN A 201 13.85 -1.44 9.36
C GLN A 201 13.68 -2.07 10.74
N SER A 202 12.74 -2.99 10.87
CA SER A 202 12.48 -3.75 12.10
C SER A 202 11.78 -5.07 11.79
N ILE A 203 11.87 -6.00 12.73
CA ILE A 203 11.15 -7.27 12.76
C ILE A 203 10.42 -7.34 14.10
#